data_e695a86a25298fde63ff3eabd5eda8ff
#
_entry.id   e695a86a25298fde63ff3eabd5eda8ff
#
_cell.length_a   1.000
_cell.length_b   1.000
_cell.length_c   1.000
_cell.angle_alpha   90.00
_cell.angle_beta   90.00
_cell.angle_gamma   90.00
#
_symmetry.space_group_name_H-M   'P 1'
#
loop_
_entity.id
_entity.type
_entity.pdbx_description
1 polymer ?
#
loop_
_entity_poly.entity_id
_entity_poly.type
_entity_poly.pdbx_seq_one_letter_code
_entity_poly.pdbx_strand_id
1 'polypeptide(L)'
;DKCASNMELKTGRFGKYFGCTNEECKNTRKLLRSGEAAPPKEDPVDLPELECVKSDAHFVLRDGASGIFLAAHNFPKSRETRAPHVAELARFRDRLSPKFYYLADAPAKDPDGNDTLVRYSRKTKQQYVMSENEENKATGWSAWYSDNKWTVEDKRKKAK
;
A
#
# COMPACT_ATOMS: atom_id res chain seq x y z
N ASP A 1 23.07 -0.06 4.96
CA ASP A 1 22.64 -0.38 3.62
C ASP A 1 22.67 0.78 2.62
N LYS A 2 22.65 2.03 3.08
CA LYS A 2 22.92 3.20 2.22
C LYS A 2 24.42 3.51 2.15
N CYS A 3 25.18 3.01 3.10
CA CYS A 3 26.63 3.05 3.14
C CYS A 3 27.14 1.73 3.71
N ALA A 4 28.43 1.45 3.58
CA ALA A 4 29.04 0.20 4.06
C ALA A 4 29.28 0.16 5.58
N SER A 5 28.81 1.16 6.33
CA SER A 5 29.00 1.23 7.77
C SER A 5 28.02 0.31 8.52
N ASN A 6 28.43 -0.18 9.67
CA ASN A 6 27.63 -1.02 10.53
C ASN A 6 26.50 -0.23 11.18
N MET A 7 25.46 -0.94 11.60
CA MET A 7 24.37 -0.39 12.39
C MET A 7 24.55 -0.73 13.87
N GLU A 8 24.15 0.19 14.75
CA GLU A 8 24.19 -0.01 16.19
C GLU A 8 22.80 0.20 16.80
N LEU A 9 22.57 -0.44 17.97
CA LEU A 9 21.32 -0.29 18.71
C LEU A 9 21.32 1.06 19.44
N LYS A 10 20.33 1.91 19.14
CA LYS A 10 20.13 3.22 19.78
C LYS A 10 18.76 3.27 20.45
N THR A 11 18.65 4.12 21.45
CA THR A 11 17.36 4.38 22.13
C THR A 11 16.85 5.77 21.76
N GLY A 12 15.63 5.85 21.26
CA GLY A 12 14.97 7.09 20.89
C GLY A 12 13.65 7.30 21.63
N ARG A 13 12.98 8.39 21.30
CA ARG A 13 11.69 8.77 21.91
C ARG A 13 10.62 7.67 21.82
N PHE A 14 10.65 6.88 20.77
CA PHE A 14 9.67 5.81 20.50
C PHE A 14 10.20 4.40 20.79
N GLY A 15 11.29 4.28 21.53
CA GLY A 15 11.90 3.01 21.89
C GLY A 15 13.24 2.77 21.18
N LYS A 16 13.65 1.51 21.15
CA LYS A 16 14.95 1.11 20.58
C LYS A 16 14.85 0.99 19.05
N TYR A 17 15.91 1.36 18.36
CA TYR A 17 16.05 1.23 16.91
C TYR A 17 17.51 1.01 16.51
N PHE A 18 17.74 0.55 15.29
CA PHE A 18 19.08 0.49 14.72
C PHE A 18 19.41 1.79 13.98
N GLY A 19 20.53 2.40 14.30
CA GLY A 19 21.05 3.57 13.64
C GLY A 19 22.40 3.30 13.00
N CYS A 20 22.69 3.93 11.86
CA CYS A 20 23.99 3.82 11.21
C CYS A 20 25.07 4.47 12.08
N THR A 21 26.26 3.85 12.16
CA THR A 21 27.42 4.39 12.88
C THR A 21 28.07 5.58 12.16
N ASN A 22 27.80 5.75 10.88
CA ASN A 22 28.24 6.89 10.11
C ASN A 22 27.27 8.07 10.32
N GLU A 23 27.74 9.15 10.93
CA GLU A 23 26.93 10.33 11.27
C GLU A 23 26.32 11.03 10.04
N GLU A 24 26.98 10.96 8.90
CA GLU A 24 26.48 11.54 7.65
C GLU A 24 25.34 10.73 7.02
N CYS A 25 25.30 9.44 7.31
CA CYS A 25 24.35 8.52 6.65
C CYS A 25 22.91 8.64 7.17
N LYS A 26 22.70 8.96 8.42
CA LYS A 26 21.39 9.08 9.09
C LYS A 26 20.37 7.93 8.82
N ASN A 27 20.86 6.79 8.32
CA ASN A 27 19.99 5.65 8.04
C ASN A 27 19.57 4.96 9.34
N THR A 28 18.27 4.68 9.49
CA THR A 28 17.74 4.01 10.66
C THR A 28 16.83 2.84 10.26
N ARG A 29 16.75 1.83 11.13
CA ARG A 29 15.90 0.66 10.99
C ARG A 29 15.13 0.42 12.27
N LYS A 30 13.88 0.07 12.14
CA LYS A 30 13.06 -0.34 13.29
C LYS A 30 13.54 -1.69 13.83
N LEU A 31 13.56 -1.84 15.16
CA LEU A 31 13.80 -3.10 15.81
C LEU A 31 12.51 -3.94 15.80
N LEU A 32 12.56 -5.14 15.22
CA LEU A 32 11.47 -6.10 15.26
C LEU A 32 11.44 -6.86 16.60
N ARG A 33 10.30 -7.46 16.91
CA ARG A 33 10.16 -8.29 18.13
C ARG A 33 11.11 -9.49 18.14
N SER A 34 11.53 -9.97 16.97
CA SER A 34 12.54 -11.01 16.83
C SER A 34 13.96 -10.57 17.23
N GLY A 35 14.19 -9.27 17.44
CA GLY A 35 15.52 -8.69 17.68
C GLY A 35 16.28 -8.30 16.40
N GLU A 36 15.68 -8.49 15.26
CA GLU A 36 16.26 -8.19 13.96
C GLU A 36 15.91 -6.77 13.47
N ALA A 37 16.75 -6.23 12.59
CA ALA A 37 16.44 -4.96 11.92
C ALA A 37 15.31 -5.16 10.89
N ALA A 38 14.35 -4.24 10.88
CA ALA A 38 13.30 -4.24 9.85
C ALA A 38 13.92 -4.05 8.45
N PRO A 39 13.30 -4.62 7.38
CA PRO A 39 13.74 -4.36 6.01
C PRO A 39 13.71 -2.86 5.69
N PRO A 40 14.53 -2.39 4.71
CA PRO A 40 14.44 -1.01 4.25
C PRO A 40 13.02 -0.69 3.78
N LYS A 41 12.57 0.54 4.06
CA LYS A 41 11.34 1.04 3.41
C LYS A 41 11.60 1.20 1.92
N GLU A 42 10.70 0.71 1.11
CA GLU A 42 10.75 0.93 -0.33
C GLU A 42 10.43 2.38 -0.66
N ASP A 43 11.07 2.90 -1.69
CA ASP A 43 10.75 4.22 -2.21
C ASP A 43 9.33 4.23 -2.81
N PRO A 44 8.59 5.34 -2.71
CA PRO A 44 7.30 5.46 -3.36
C PRO A 44 7.41 5.27 -4.87
N VAL A 45 6.43 4.61 -5.47
CA VAL A 45 6.34 4.46 -6.92
C VAL A 45 5.73 5.72 -7.52
N ASP A 46 6.46 6.42 -8.36
CA ASP A 46 5.99 7.63 -9.01
C ASP A 46 5.00 7.30 -10.13
N LEU A 47 3.81 7.90 -10.07
CA LEU A 47 2.71 7.69 -11.01
C LEU A 47 2.22 9.03 -11.57
N PRO A 48 3.03 9.72 -12.39
CA PRO A 48 2.70 11.05 -12.89
C PRO A 48 1.44 11.07 -13.77
N GLU A 49 1.02 9.92 -14.29
CA GLU A 49 -0.22 9.78 -15.06
C GLU A 49 -1.49 9.83 -14.20
N LEU A 50 -1.35 9.70 -12.89
CA LEU A 50 -2.46 9.79 -11.94
C LEU A 50 -2.46 11.17 -11.28
N GLU A 51 -3.25 12.08 -11.81
CA GLU A 51 -3.37 13.44 -11.30
C GLU A 51 -4.23 13.49 -10.04
N CYS A 52 -3.84 14.34 -9.09
CA CYS A 52 -4.65 14.65 -7.93
C CYS A 52 -5.89 15.47 -8.33
N VAL A 53 -7.01 15.22 -7.67
CA VAL A 53 -8.28 15.91 -7.95
C VAL A 53 -8.31 17.31 -7.30
N LYS A 54 -7.67 17.46 -6.15
CA LYS A 54 -7.73 18.67 -5.31
C LYS A 54 -6.51 19.59 -5.45
N SER A 55 -5.53 19.19 -6.24
CA SER A 55 -4.32 19.99 -6.45
C SER A 55 -3.67 19.65 -7.80
N ASP A 56 -2.72 20.46 -8.23
CA ASP A 56 -1.93 20.24 -9.45
C ASP A 56 -0.84 19.17 -9.28
N ALA A 57 -0.88 18.42 -8.19
CA ALA A 57 0.04 17.33 -7.91
C ALA A 57 -0.38 16.04 -8.63
N HIS A 58 0.51 15.09 -8.70
CA HIS A 58 0.19 13.72 -9.11
C HIS A 58 0.35 12.76 -7.93
N PHE A 59 -0.19 11.54 -8.06
CA PHE A 59 -0.08 10.52 -7.04
C PHE A 59 1.23 9.74 -7.12
N VAL A 60 1.70 9.31 -5.96
CA VAL A 60 2.71 8.27 -5.79
C VAL A 60 2.13 7.12 -4.97
N LEU A 61 2.51 5.90 -5.30
CA LEU A 61 2.09 4.71 -4.54
C LEU A 61 3.03 4.52 -3.35
N ARG A 62 2.47 4.50 -2.16
CA ARG A 62 3.20 4.27 -0.91
C ARG A 62 2.73 3.00 -0.23
N ASP A 63 3.63 2.36 0.50
CA ASP A 63 3.33 1.23 1.37
C ASP A 63 3.31 1.72 2.82
N GLY A 64 2.13 1.73 3.42
CA GLY A 64 1.90 2.19 4.78
C GLY A 64 1.54 1.06 5.75
N ALA A 65 1.31 1.43 7.00
CA ALA A 65 0.91 0.49 8.06
C ALA A 65 -0.45 -0.19 7.77
N SER A 66 -1.29 0.43 6.98
CA SER A 66 -2.60 -0.08 6.54
C SER A 66 -2.60 -0.48 5.05
N GLY A 67 -1.49 -1.03 4.56
CA GLY A 67 -1.33 -1.46 3.18
C GLY A 67 -0.93 -0.34 2.23
N ILE A 68 -1.01 -0.60 0.93
CA ILE A 68 -0.67 0.37 -0.09
C ILE A 68 -1.75 1.44 -0.25
N PHE A 69 -1.34 2.65 -0.56
CA PHE A 69 -2.24 3.77 -0.82
C PHE A 69 -1.60 4.76 -1.79
N LEU A 70 -2.42 5.57 -2.44
CA LEU A 70 -1.96 6.68 -3.26
C LEU A 70 -1.94 7.96 -2.44
N ALA A 71 -0.85 8.71 -2.54
CA ALA A 71 -0.68 9.99 -1.89
C ALA A 71 -0.09 11.02 -2.86
N ALA A 72 -0.39 12.30 -2.65
CA ALA A 72 0.20 13.36 -3.47
C ALA A 72 1.73 13.37 -3.34
N HIS A 73 2.42 13.50 -4.47
CA HIS A 73 3.90 13.50 -4.50
C HIS A 73 4.53 14.64 -3.70
N ASN A 74 3.84 15.76 -3.61
CA ASN A 74 4.30 16.97 -2.94
C ASN A 74 3.85 17.07 -1.47
N PHE A 75 3.43 15.95 -0.86
CA PHE A 75 3.15 15.92 0.58
C PHE A 75 4.30 16.57 1.39
N PRO A 76 4.04 17.44 2.38
CA PRO A 76 2.77 17.75 3.02
C PRO A 76 1.98 18.95 2.42
N LYS A 77 2.41 19.54 1.31
CA LYS A 77 1.67 20.63 0.66
C LYS A 77 0.25 20.21 0.26
N SER A 78 0.14 19.10 -0.45
CA SER A 78 -1.13 18.42 -0.66
C SER A 78 -1.17 17.17 0.22
N ARG A 79 -2.29 16.97 0.91
CA ARG A 79 -2.55 15.81 1.76
C ARG A 79 -3.58 14.87 1.15
N GLU A 80 -3.80 14.99 -0.15
CA GLU A 80 -4.73 14.12 -0.86
C GLU A 80 -4.22 12.67 -0.86
N THR A 81 -5.07 11.76 -0.41
CA THR A 81 -4.80 10.33 -0.41
C THR A 81 -6.05 9.56 -0.84
N ARG A 82 -5.87 8.43 -1.50
CA ARG A 82 -6.94 7.51 -1.82
C ARG A 82 -6.45 6.07 -1.95
N ALA A 83 -7.37 5.12 -1.94
CA ALA A 83 -7.06 3.75 -2.25
C ALA A 83 -6.77 3.59 -3.75
N PRO A 84 -5.77 2.78 -4.14
CA PRO A 84 -5.51 2.50 -5.55
C PRO A 84 -6.59 1.56 -6.12
N HIS A 85 -7.03 1.83 -7.35
CA HIS A 85 -7.88 0.92 -8.08
C HIS A 85 -7.05 -0.23 -8.66
N VAL A 86 -7.64 -1.42 -8.73
CA VAL A 86 -6.95 -2.60 -9.30
C VAL A 86 -6.57 -2.37 -10.76
N ALA A 87 -7.44 -1.72 -11.53
CA ALA A 87 -7.15 -1.36 -12.92
C ALA A 87 -5.91 -0.46 -13.06
N GLU A 88 -5.70 0.47 -12.13
CA GLU A 88 -4.51 1.31 -12.08
C GLU A 88 -3.25 0.50 -11.75
N LEU A 89 -3.33 -0.40 -10.77
CA LEU A 89 -2.22 -1.30 -10.44
C LEU A 89 -1.85 -2.21 -11.61
N ALA A 90 -2.82 -2.75 -12.32
CA ALA A 90 -2.59 -3.57 -13.51
C ALA A 90 -1.90 -2.76 -14.62
N ARG A 91 -2.29 -1.51 -14.82
CA ARG A 91 -1.68 -0.59 -15.80
C ARG A 91 -0.20 -0.30 -15.49
N PHE A 92 0.13 -0.14 -14.21
CA PHE A 92 1.49 0.19 -13.77
C PHE A 92 2.23 -1.00 -13.14
N ARG A 93 1.82 -2.21 -13.46
CA ARG A 93 2.38 -3.44 -12.88
C ARG A 93 3.91 -3.50 -12.98
N ASP A 94 4.49 -3.05 -14.08
CA ASP A 94 5.94 -3.03 -14.31
C ASP A 94 6.71 -2.13 -13.35
N ARG A 95 6.03 -1.17 -12.74
CA ARG A 95 6.61 -0.24 -11.74
C ARG A 95 6.43 -0.73 -10.32
N LEU A 96 5.59 -1.75 -10.10
CA LEU A 96 5.31 -2.28 -8.76
C LEU A 96 6.42 -3.21 -8.28
N SER A 97 6.61 -3.26 -6.97
CA SER A 97 7.40 -4.32 -6.35
C SER A 97 6.74 -5.68 -6.57
N PRO A 98 7.51 -6.76 -6.84
CA PRO A 98 6.95 -8.11 -7.05
C PRO A 98 5.99 -8.58 -5.95
N LYS A 99 6.16 -8.13 -4.71
CA LYS A 99 5.27 -8.46 -3.59
C LYS A 99 3.84 -7.91 -3.76
N PHE A 100 3.62 -6.96 -4.68
CA PHE A 100 2.31 -6.38 -4.97
C PHE A 100 1.69 -6.88 -6.28
N TYR A 101 2.37 -7.72 -7.04
CA TYR A 101 1.85 -8.25 -8.31
C TYR A 101 0.51 -8.97 -8.13
N TYR A 102 0.31 -9.66 -7.00
CA TYR A 102 -0.96 -10.32 -6.72
C TYR A 102 -2.14 -9.32 -6.63
N LEU A 103 -1.92 -8.10 -6.18
CA LEU A 103 -2.95 -7.05 -6.15
C LEU A 103 -3.29 -6.54 -7.56
N ALA A 104 -2.30 -6.46 -8.45
CA ALA A 104 -2.52 -6.11 -9.85
C ALA A 104 -3.26 -7.23 -10.61
N ASP A 105 -3.11 -8.47 -10.20
CA ASP A 105 -3.79 -9.64 -10.78
C ASP A 105 -5.20 -9.87 -10.20
N ALA A 106 -5.63 -9.06 -9.23
CA ALA A 106 -6.98 -9.12 -8.66
C ALA A 106 -8.05 -8.74 -9.70
N PRO A 107 -9.32 -9.12 -9.50
CA PRO A 107 -10.40 -8.67 -10.37
C PRO A 107 -10.53 -7.14 -10.38
N ALA A 108 -10.37 -6.52 -11.54
CA ALA A 108 -10.44 -5.07 -11.70
C ALA A 108 -11.88 -4.51 -11.63
N LYS A 109 -12.86 -5.36 -11.85
CA LYS A 109 -14.28 -5.01 -11.77
C LYS A 109 -15.07 -6.14 -11.10
N ASP A 110 -16.18 -5.76 -10.47
CA ASP A 110 -17.13 -6.74 -9.98
C ASP A 110 -18.05 -7.23 -11.12
N PRO A 111 -18.94 -8.22 -10.88
CA PRO A 111 -19.85 -8.72 -11.91
C PRO A 111 -20.81 -7.69 -12.48
N ASP A 112 -21.06 -6.58 -11.78
CA ASP A 112 -21.93 -5.49 -12.21
C ASP A 112 -21.15 -4.36 -12.94
N GLY A 113 -19.86 -4.52 -13.12
CA GLY A 113 -19.00 -3.55 -13.80
C GLY A 113 -18.50 -2.40 -12.94
N ASN A 114 -18.70 -2.44 -11.63
CA ASN A 114 -18.14 -1.44 -10.72
C ASN A 114 -16.63 -1.64 -10.53
N ASP A 115 -15.91 -0.54 -10.41
CA ASP A 115 -14.47 -0.58 -10.21
C ASP A 115 -14.10 -1.12 -8.82
N THR A 116 -13.03 -1.91 -8.78
CA THR A 116 -12.49 -2.46 -7.54
C THR A 116 -11.26 -1.67 -7.09
N LEU A 117 -11.05 -1.64 -5.80
CA LEU A 117 -9.93 -0.94 -5.18
C LEU A 117 -9.35 -1.75 -4.02
N VAL A 118 -8.10 -1.47 -3.70
CA VAL A 118 -7.39 -2.15 -2.62
C VAL A 118 -7.72 -1.50 -1.28
N ARG A 119 -8.08 -2.33 -0.32
CA ARG A 119 -8.34 -1.94 1.07
C ARG A 119 -7.52 -2.81 2.03
N TYR A 120 -7.47 -2.42 3.28
CA TYR A 120 -6.78 -3.16 4.34
C TYR A 120 -7.76 -3.55 5.44
N SER A 121 -7.76 -4.82 5.79
CA SER A 121 -8.55 -5.34 6.91
C SER A 121 -7.72 -5.36 8.19
N ARG A 122 -8.14 -4.61 9.19
CA ARG A 122 -7.50 -4.62 10.51
C ARG A 122 -7.72 -5.93 11.26
N LYS A 123 -8.79 -6.63 10.94
CA LYS A 123 -9.15 -7.92 11.55
C LYS A 123 -8.21 -9.03 11.10
N THR A 124 -8.00 -9.15 9.80
CA THR A 124 -7.15 -10.19 9.20
C THR A 124 -5.71 -9.72 8.98
N LYS A 125 -5.44 -8.41 9.14
CA LYS A 125 -4.15 -7.77 8.88
C LYS A 125 -3.62 -8.02 7.47
N GLN A 126 -4.51 -8.10 6.50
CA GLN A 126 -4.15 -8.28 5.09
C GLN A 126 -4.89 -7.29 4.19
N GLN A 127 -4.31 -7.06 3.03
CA GLN A 127 -4.94 -6.29 1.97
C GLN A 127 -5.95 -7.16 1.23
N TYR A 128 -7.06 -6.57 0.84
CA TYR A 128 -8.10 -7.21 0.05
C TYR A 128 -8.66 -6.22 -0.97
N VAL A 129 -9.48 -6.70 -1.87
CA VAL A 129 -10.10 -5.90 -2.92
C VAL A 129 -11.61 -5.85 -2.70
N MET A 130 -12.20 -4.68 -2.87
CA MET A 130 -13.65 -4.49 -2.81
C MET A 130 -14.11 -3.58 -3.94
N SER A 131 -15.38 -3.65 -4.30
CA SER A 131 -15.95 -2.74 -5.28
C SER A 131 -16.73 -1.59 -4.64
N GLU A 132 -16.72 -0.46 -5.32
CA GLU A 132 -17.52 0.72 -4.99
C GLU A 132 -18.40 1.08 -6.20
N ASN A 133 -19.60 1.59 -5.93
CA ASN A 133 -20.49 2.09 -6.97
C ASN A 133 -20.10 3.52 -7.39
N GLU A 134 -20.85 4.10 -8.32
CA GLU A 134 -20.63 5.47 -8.83
C GLU A 134 -20.68 6.55 -7.73
N GLU A 135 -21.34 6.27 -6.61
CA GLU A 135 -21.39 7.15 -5.44
C GLU A 135 -20.24 6.92 -4.44
N ASN A 136 -19.25 6.13 -4.80
CA ASN A 136 -18.12 5.72 -3.94
C ASN A 136 -18.55 4.98 -2.67
N LYS A 137 -19.65 4.23 -2.76
CA LYS A 137 -20.14 3.39 -1.67
C LYS A 137 -19.83 1.93 -1.92
N ALA A 138 -19.44 1.22 -0.87
CA ALA A 138 -19.18 -0.22 -0.94
C ALA A 138 -20.40 -0.99 -1.42
N THR A 139 -20.23 -1.82 -2.45
CA THR A 139 -21.33 -2.63 -3.02
C THR A 139 -21.63 -3.89 -2.21
N GLY A 140 -20.69 -4.33 -1.34
CA GLY A 140 -20.78 -5.59 -0.62
C GLY A 140 -20.03 -6.74 -1.31
N TRP A 141 -19.47 -6.51 -2.49
CA TRP A 141 -18.59 -7.46 -3.17
C TRP A 141 -17.14 -7.24 -2.73
N SER A 142 -16.44 -8.32 -2.43
CA SER A 142 -15.01 -8.29 -2.09
C SER A 142 -14.30 -9.54 -2.59
N ALA A 143 -12.99 -9.43 -2.76
CA ALA A 143 -12.13 -10.55 -3.10
C ALA A 143 -10.93 -10.60 -2.15
N TRP A 144 -10.58 -11.79 -1.73
CA TRP A 144 -9.51 -12.07 -0.77
C TRP A 144 -8.49 -12.99 -1.39
N TYR A 145 -7.22 -12.69 -1.17
CA TYR A 145 -6.12 -13.50 -1.67
C TYR A 145 -5.64 -14.46 -0.59
N SER A 146 -5.66 -15.74 -0.91
CA SER A 146 -5.12 -16.80 -0.06
C SER A 146 -4.74 -18.02 -0.91
N ASP A 147 -3.73 -18.77 -0.49
CA ASP A 147 -3.25 -19.96 -1.19
C ASP A 147 -2.97 -19.73 -2.68
N ASN A 148 -2.33 -18.59 -2.99
CA ASN A 148 -1.98 -18.15 -4.34
C ASN A 148 -3.17 -17.95 -5.30
N LYS A 149 -4.35 -17.69 -4.76
CA LYS A 149 -5.56 -17.43 -5.57
C LYS A 149 -6.48 -16.41 -4.92
N TRP A 150 -7.32 -15.80 -5.74
CA TRP A 150 -8.36 -14.88 -5.29
C TRP A 150 -9.67 -15.62 -5.05
N THR A 151 -10.28 -15.37 -3.90
CA THR A 151 -11.60 -15.89 -3.53
C THR A 151 -12.57 -14.74 -3.39
N VAL A 152 -13.71 -14.82 -4.06
CA VAL A 152 -14.75 -13.78 -4.03
C VAL A 152 -15.73 -14.01 -2.88
N GLU A 153 -16.00 -12.96 -2.13
CA GLU A 153 -17.08 -12.90 -1.14
C GLU A 153 -18.10 -11.85 -1.56
N ASP A 154 -19.32 -12.26 -1.86
CA ASP A 154 -20.39 -11.38 -2.30
C ASP A 154 -21.56 -11.39 -1.31
N LYS A 155 -21.58 -10.36 -0.46
CA LYS A 155 -22.62 -10.20 0.58
C LYS A 155 -23.98 -9.82 0.02
N ARG A 156 -24.04 -9.32 -1.21
CA ARG A 156 -25.31 -8.98 -1.88
C ARG A 156 -26.18 -10.22 -2.13
N LYS A 157 -25.54 -11.36 -2.35
CA LYS A 157 -26.23 -12.64 -2.60
C LYS A 157 -26.78 -13.30 -1.33
N LYS A 158 -26.35 -12.85 -0.15
CA LYS A 158 -26.82 -13.38 1.14
C LYS A 158 -28.07 -12.67 1.70
N ALA A 159 -28.55 -11.63 1.03
CA ALA A 159 -29.69 -10.81 1.47
C ALA A 159 -31.05 -11.23 0.84
N LYS A 160 -31.15 -12.49 0.35
CA LYS A 160 -32.42 -13.08 -0.10
C LYS A 160 -32.90 -14.15 0.85
#